data_b72728e54bd2b433f72709d73c87dbc4
#
_entry.id   b72728e54bd2b433f72709d73c87dbc4
#
_cell.length_a   1.000
_cell.length_b   1.000
_cell.length_c   1.000
_cell.angle_alpha   90.00
_cell.angle_beta   90.00
_cell.angle_gamma   90.00
#
_symmetry.space_group_name_H-M   'P 1'
#
loop_
_entity.id
_entity.type
_entity.pdbx_description
1 polymer ?
#
loop_
_entity_poly.entity_id
_entity_poly.type
_entity_poly.pdbx_seq_one_letter_code
_entity_poly.pdbx_strand_id
1 'polypeptide(L)'
;QRQMCIRDRDAAPSGFTIRLMFAIASHLLVQLVEKRNSKAIPFENIIVYNKWGKRFFPLVLSIDEPELHLHPYLQRAVLAFLQSILNNEEPFFKKLIQRTLGVDGLDGQLFVVTHSTDSLVNDYRQIIRLYWNEEKKVQVSCGTTFHFNREIEKHLIMHFPEVKEALYSRCTILVEGETEYGSFPYFAKTLGINFDYYGICLINARGESSITKISQLIRRFHIPT
;
A
#
# COMPACT_ATOMS: atom_id res chain seq x y z
N GLN A 1 8.55 15.26 -32.53
CA GLN A 1 8.60 14.14 -31.57
C GLN A 1 9.96 14.18 -30.87
N ARG A 2 10.02 14.70 -29.66
CA ARG A 2 11.23 14.59 -28.82
C ARG A 2 11.16 13.25 -28.10
N GLN A 3 11.94 12.28 -28.55
CA GLN A 3 12.25 11.09 -27.77
C GLN A 3 12.98 11.53 -26.51
N MET A 4 12.32 11.36 -25.37
CA MET A 4 12.94 11.53 -24.07
C MET A 4 13.78 10.28 -23.83
N CYS A 5 15.07 10.31 -24.21
CA CYS A 5 16.04 9.29 -23.81
C CYS A 5 16.18 9.35 -22.29
N ILE A 6 15.66 8.34 -21.60
CA ILE A 6 16.04 8.06 -20.22
C ILE A 6 17.47 7.58 -20.28
N ARG A 7 18.44 8.48 -20.03
CA ARG A 7 19.81 8.08 -19.77
C ARG A 7 19.83 7.41 -18.41
N ASP A 8 20.25 6.15 -18.37
CA ASP A 8 20.73 5.50 -17.16
C ASP A 8 21.87 6.35 -16.57
N ARG A 9 21.51 7.24 -15.67
CA ARG A 9 22.45 7.87 -14.76
C ARG A 9 22.29 7.14 -13.44
N ASP A 10 23.36 6.43 -13.10
CA ASP A 10 23.72 5.91 -11.79
C ASP A 10 22.52 5.72 -10.82
N ALA A 11 22.39 4.57 -10.23
CA ALA A 11 21.34 4.12 -9.32
C ALA A 11 21.09 4.99 -8.07
N ALA A 12 21.48 6.28 -8.11
CA ALA A 12 21.22 7.25 -7.06
C ALA A 12 19.81 7.82 -7.21
N PRO A 13 19.04 7.95 -6.11
CA PRO A 13 17.76 8.63 -6.12
C PRO A 13 17.87 10.03 -6.71
N SER A 14 16.84 10.50 -7.43
CA SER A 14 16.85 11.87 -7.95
C SER A 14 17.03 12.87 -6.80
N GLY A 15 17.67 14.01 -7.05
CA GLY A 15 17.86 15.05 -6.02
C GLY A 15 16.53 15.51 -5.40
N PHE A 16 15.43 15.45 -6.16
CA PHE A 16 14.08 15.72 -5.66
C PHE A 16 13.63 14.64 -4.65
N THR A 17 13.80 13.37 -4.96
CA THR A 17 13.45 12.26 -4.08
C THR A 17 14.17 12.36 -2.73
N ILE A 18 15.47 12.63 -2.76
CA ILE A 18 16.28 12.82 -1.53
C ILE A 18 15.77 13.99 -0.69
N ARG A 19 15.48 15.14 -1.33
CA ARG A 19 14.95 16.31 -0.62
C ARG A 19 13.59 16.04 0.02
N LEU A 20 12.71 15.34 -0.70
CA LEU A 20 11.39 14.97 -0.19
C LEU A 20 11.50 14.04 1.03
N MET A 21 12.31 12.99 0.94
CA MET A 21 12.55 12.07 2.06
C MET A 21 13.16 12.78 3.27
N PHE A 22 14.12 13.70 3.03
CA PHE A 22 14.70 14.49 4.11
C PHE A 22 13.68 15.43 4.76
N ALA A 23 12.81 16.07 3.98
CA ALA A 23 11.75 16.94 4.49
C ALA A 23 10.77 16.15 5.35
N ILE A 24 10.35 14.96 4.90
CA ILE A 24 9.46 14.07 5.64
C ILE A 24 10.11 13.63 6.97
N ALA A 25 11.36 13.17 6.92
CA ALA A 25 12.08 12.75 8.13
C ALA A 25 12.26 13.88 9.12
N SER A 26 12.59 15.09 8.63
CA SER A 26 12.73 16.28 9.48
C SER A 26 11.42 16.70 10.13
N HIS A 27 10.33 16.70 9.36
CA HIS A 27 9.00 17.01 9.90
C HIS A 27 8.58 16.02 10.98
N LEU A 28 8.72 14.72 10.70
CA LEU A 28 8.41 13.66 11.66
C LEU A 28 9.24 13.81 12.95
N LEU A 29 10.53 14.10 12.82
CA LEU A 29 11.39 14.34 13.99
C LEU A 29 10.92 15.53 14.84
N VAL A 30 10.55 16.64 14.21
CA VAL A 30 10.02 17.83 14.92
C VAL A 30 8.78 17.45 15.71
N GLN A 31 7.82 16.73 15.09
CA GLN A 31 6.61 16.27 15.75
C GLN A 31 6.91 15.34 16.96
N LEU A 32 7.87 14.45 16.83
CA LEU A 32 8.29 13.56 17.91
C LEU A 32 8.94 14.33 19.08
N VAL A 33 9.78 15.35 18.78
CA VAL A 33 10.38 16.20 19.80
C VAL A 33 9.34 17.06 20.52
N GLU A 34 8.38 17.60 19.78
CA GLU A 34 7.24 18.34 20.37
C GLU A 34 6.44 17.45 21.33
N LYS A 35 6.17 16.18 20.95
CA LYS A 35 5.51 15.20 21.83
C LYS A 35 6.32 14.92 23.09
N ARG A 36 7.65 14.77 22.97
CA ARG A 36 8.54 14.62 24.13
C ARG A 36 8.42 15.80 25.10
N ASN A 37 8.35 17.01 24.58
CA ASN A 37 8.30 18.24 25.38
C ASN A 37 6.89 18.61 25.87
N SER A 38 5.88 17.85 25.48
CA SER A 38 4.49 18.08 25.89
C SER A 38 4.33 17.82 27.39
N LYS A 39 3.64 18.74 28.07
CA LYS A 39 3.30 18.60 29.50
C LYS A 39 2.03 17.77 29.77
N ALA A 40 1.30 17.42 28.69
CA ALA A 40 0.00 16.75 28.84
C ALA A 40 0.15 15.30 29.36
N ILE A 41 1.16 14.58 28.88
CA ILE A 41 1.49 13.22 29.32
C ILE A 41 3.01 13.16 29.48
N PRO A 42 3.54 12.71 30.63
CA PRO A 42 4.98 12.50 30.80
C PRO A 42 5.51 11.54 29.75
N PHE A 43 6.60 11.91 29.08
CA PHE A 43 7.17 11.13 27.99
C PHE A 43 7.48 9.67 28.38
N GLU A 44 7.99 9.46 29.60
CA GLU A 44 8.32 8.12 30.13
C GLU A 44 7.08 7.20 30.23
N ASN A 45 5.89 7.76 30.39
CA ASN A 45 4.65 6.98 30.46
C ASN A 45 4.17 6.48 29.08
N ILE A 46 4.73 7.01 28.01
CA ILE A 46 4.40 6.62 26.63
C ILE A 46 5.35 5.53 26.14
N ILE A 47 6.56 5.44 26.71
CA ILE A 47 7.62 4.52 26.24
C ILE A 47 7.23 3.06 26.52
N VAL A 48 7.41 2.23 25.50
CA VAL A 48 7.23 0.78 25.57
C VAL A 48 8.59 0.10 25.67
N TYR A 49 8.70 -0.90 26.52
CA TYR A 49 9.90 -1.69 26.69
C TYR A 49 9.72 -3.07 26.06
N ASN A 50 10.68 -3.48 25.26
CA ASN A 50 10.69 -4.85 24.74
C ASN A 50 11.24 -5.83 25.79
N LYS A 51 11.20 -7.13 25.48
CA LYS A 51 11.69 -8.21 26.38
C LYS A 51 13.18 -8.11 26.76
N TRP A 52 13.97 -7.28 26.11
CA TRP A 52 15.39 -7.03 26.42
C TRP A 52 15.62 -5.68 27.09
N GLY A 53 14.57 -5.00 27.55
CA GLY A 53 14.66 -3.71 28.24
C GLY A 53 14.98 -2.52 27.32
N LYS A 54 14.94 -2.68 25.99
CA LYS A 54 15.11 -1.57 25.04
C LYS A 54 13.86 -0.71 24.99
N ARG A 55 14.06 0.59 24.86
CA ARG A 55 13.04 1.63 24.88
C ARG A 55 12.55 1.93 23.48
N PHE A 56 11.24 1.87 23.25
CA PHE A 56 10.62 2.19 21.96
C PHE A 56 9.52 3.25 22.15
N PHE A 57 9.48 4.20 21.23
CA PHE A 57 8.39 5.16 21.18
C PHE A 57 7.29 4.60 20.28
N PRO A 58 6.06 4.36 20.80
CA PRO A 58 4.93 3.89 20.00
C PRO A 58 4.46 5.01 19.06
N LEU A 59 4.33 4.74 17.78
CA LEU A 59 3.92 5.70 16.79
C LEU A 59 2.92 5.08 15.81
N VAL A 60 1.74 5.66 15.72
CA VAL A 60 0.79 5.38 14.64
C VAL A 60 0.81 6.54 13.67
N LEU A 61 1.19 6.28 12.44
CA LEU A 61 1.20 7.25 11.35
C LEU A 61 0.04 6.93 10.41
N SER A 62 -0.86 7.89 10.25
CA SER A 62 -1.97 7.81 9.29
C SER A 62 -1.77 8.83 8.18
N ILE A 63 -1.83 8.38 6.93
CA ILE A 63 -1.66 9.22 5.74
C ILE A 63 -2.85 9.01 4.84
N ASP A 64 -3.47 10.10 4.45
CA ASP A 64 -4.58 10.14 3.52
C ASP A 64 -4.08 10.62 2.15
N GLU A 65 -4.37 9.83 1.11
CA GLU A 65 -4.02 10.10 -0.28
C GLU A 65 -2.56 10.54 -0.51
N PRO A 66 -1.55 9.73 -0.11
CA PRO A 66 -0.13 10.10 -0.28
C PRO A 66 0.28 10.24 -1.76
N GLU A 67 -0.55 9.78 -2.68
CA GLU A 67 -0.36 9.87 -4.12
C GLU A 67 -0.57 11.26 -4.72
N LEU A 68 -1.24 12.17 -4.02
CA LEU A 68 -1.56 13.49 -4.56
C LEU A 68 -0.30 14.22 -5.04
N HIS A 69 -0.30 14.61 -6.32
CA HIS A 69 0.79 15.30 -7.01
C HIS A 69 2.12 14.53 -7.11
N LEU A 70 2.15 13.22 -6.81
CA LEU A 70 3.33 12.39 -6.91
C LEU A 70 3.26 11.43 -8.12
N HIS A 71 4.38 11.29 -8.83
CA HIS A 71 4.53 10.23 -9.82
C HIS A 71 4.51 8.84 -9.15
N PRO A 72 4.03 7.77 -9.83
CA PRO A 72 3.90 6.43 -9.28
C PRO A 72 5.15 5.92 -8.55
N TYR A 73 6.34 6.10 -9.12
CA TYR A 73 7.58 5.68 -8.47
C TYR A 73 7.87 6.44 -7.17
N LEU A 74 7.48 7.73 -7.09
CA LEU A 74 7.65 8.52 -5.87
C LEU A 74 6.66 8.09 -4.78
N GLN A 75 5.42 7.73 -5.15
CA GLN A 75 4.44 7.19 -4.22
C GLN A 75 5.01 5.95 -3.52
N ARG A 76 5.51 4.99 -4.30
CA ARG A 76 6.15 3.78 -3.77
C ARG A 76 7.38 4.08 -2.92
N ALA A 77 8.23 5.00 -3.38
CA ALA A 77 9.47 5.37 -2.67
C ALA A 77 9.20 6.04 -1.32
N VAL A 78 8.22 6.95 -1.26
CA VAL A 78 7.82 7.63 -0.01
C VAL A 78 7.26 6.64 1.00
N LEU A 79 6.35 5.76 0.58
CA LEU A 79 5.76 4.75 1.47
C LEU A 79 6.80 3.75 1.97
N ALA A 80 7.70 3.28 1.09
CA ALA A 80 8.81 2.42 1.49
C ALA A 80 9.75 3.10 2.49
N PHE A 81 10.05 4.39 2.29
CA PHE A 81 10.89 5.16 3.20
C PHE A 81 10.23 5.34 4.57
N LEU A 82 8.94 5.68 4.63
CA LEU A 82 8.21 5.78 5.89
C LEU A 82 8.18 4.45 6.63
N GLN A 83 7.96 3.36 5.91
CA GLN A 83 7.99 2.03 6.50
C GLN A 83 9.38 1.67 7.04
N SER A 84 10.47 2.02 6.33
CA SER A 84 11.84 1.82 6.80
C SER A 84 12.17 2.61 8.08
N ILE A 85 11.64 3.83 8.20
CA ILE A 85 11.73 4.63 9.43
C ILE A 85 11.01 3.92 10.59
N LEU A 86 9.76 3.52 10.38
CA LEU A 86 8.92 2.88 11.42
C LEU A 86 9.48 1.51 11.85
N ASN A 87 10.09 0.79 10.92
CA ASN A 87 10.76 -0.50 11.19
C ASN A 87 12.18 -0.33 11.79
N ASN A 88 12.66 0.89 11.97
CA ASN A 88 14.02 1.19 12.44
C ASN A 88 15.14 0.70 11.49
N GLU A 89 14.85 0.62 10.21
CA GLU A 89 15.77 0.18 9.16
C GLU A 89 16.55 1.36 8.56
N GLU A 90 16.11 2.62 8.80
CA GLU A 90 16.81 3.82 8.36
C GLU A 90 17.86 4.25 9.41
N PRO A 91 19.16 4.00 9.15
CA PRO A 91 20.20 4.15 10.19
C PRO A 91 20.40 5.59 10.65
N PHE A 92 20.27 6.56 9.74
CA PHE A 92 20.45 7.98 10.06
C PHE A 92 19.32 8.46 10.97
N PHE A 93 18.08 8.19 10.62
CA PHE A 93 16.92 8.57 11.40
C PHE A 93 16.91 7.90 12.78
N LYS A 94 17.27 6.61 12.84
CA LYS A 94 17.41 5.87 14.10
C LYS A 94 18.42 6.51 15.04
N LYS A 95 19.61 6.86 14.55
CA LYS A 95 20.61 7.57 15.36
C LYS A 95 20.09 8.93 15.85
N LEU A 96 19.30 9.59 15.02
CA LEU A 96 18.74 10.89 15.35
C LEU A 96 17.74 10.81 16.50
N ILE A 97 16.79 9.87 16.45
CA ILE A 97 15.83 9.67 17.55
C ILE A 97 16.49 9.16 18.83
N GLN A 98 17.53 8.34 18.73
CA GLN A 98 18.32 7.93 19.91
C GLN A 98 18.93 9.14 20.63
N ARG A 99 19.50 10.08 19.88
CA ARG A 99 20.11 11.30 20.45
C ARG A 99 19.09 12.30 20.99
N THR A 100 17.98 12.48 20.27
CA THR A 100 16.99 13.53 20.60
C THR A 100 15.95 13.07 21.59
N LEU A 101 15.49 11.81 21.51
CA LEU A 101 14.42 11.26 22.36
C LEU A 101 14.94 10.32 23.44
N GLY A 102 16.16 9.79 23.32
CA GLY A 102 16.72 8.81 24.25
C GLY A 102 16.03 7.45 24.16
N VAL A 103 15.51 7.07 22.99
CA VAL A 103 14.86 5.79 22.73
C VAL A 103 15.68 4.96 21.75
N ASP A 104 15.59 3.63 21.80
CA ASP A 104 16.30 2.73 20.90
C ASP A 104 15.69 2.63 19.51
N GLY A 105 14.43 3.00 19.37
CA GLY A 105 13.70 2.96 18.11
C GLY A 105 12.23 3.39 18.24
N LEU A 106 11.49 3.18 17.17
CA LEU A 106 10.04 3.33 17.10
C LEU A 106 9.37 1.95 17.18
N ASP A 107 8.22 1.87 17.84
CA ASP A 107 7.25 0.78 17.67
C ASP A 107 6.13 1.33 16.79
N GLY A 108 6.34 1.23 15.48
CA GLY A 108 5.63 2.01 14.49
C GLY A 108 4.59 1.21 13.69
N GLN A 109 3.45 1.84 13.41
CA GLN A 109 2.43 1.35 12.49
C GLN A 109 2.10 2.44 11.46
N LEU A 110 1.95 2.03 10.18
CA LEU A 110 1.56 2.91 9.08
C LEU A 110 0.19 2.50 8.56
N PHE A 111 -0.74 3.46 8.57
CA PHE A 111 -2.03 3.35 7.91
C PHE A 111 -2.06 4.31 6.72
N VAL A 112 -2.45 3.80 5.56
CA VAL A 112 -2.54 4.58 4.32
C VAL A 112 -3.93 4.43 3.76
N VAL A 113 -4.62 5.55 3.54
CA VAL A 113 -5.84 5.62 2.75
C VAL A 113 -5.45 6.06 1.35
N THR A 114 -5.81 5.30 0.33
CA THR A 114 -5.37 5.57 -1.03
C THR A 114 -6.39 5.12 -2.08
N HIS A 115 -6.43 5.82 -3.19
CA HIS A 115 -7.12 5.44 -4.42
C HIS A 115 -6.15 5.00 -5.53
N SER A 116 -4.86 4.92 -5.24
CA SER A 116 -3.82 4.54 -6.19
C SER A 116 -3.38 3.07 -6.02
N THR A 117 -3.38 2.33 -7.11
CA THR A 117 -2.81 0.97 -7.15
C THR A 117 -1.31 0.95 -6.85
N ASP A 118 -0.61 2.03 -7.15
CA ASP A 118 0.83 2.19 -6.87
C ASP A 118 1.13 2.40 -5.38
N SER A 119 0.20 3.00 -4.64
CA SER A 119 0.30 3.18 -3.19
C SER A 119 -0.09 1.93 -2.40
N LEU A 120 -0.81 0.98 -3.02
CA LEU A 120 -1.15 -0.29 -2.37
C LEU A 120 0.08 -1.19 -2.22
N VAL A 121 0.21 -1.79 -1.05
CA VAL A 121 1.21 -2.85 -0.78
C VAL A 121 0.98 -4.09 -1.66
N ASN A 122 2.03 -4.89 -1.83
CA ASN A 122 1.98 -6.12 -2.66
C ASN A 122 1.52 -7.36 -1.89
N ASP A 123 0.86 -7.17 -0.76
CA ASP A 123 0.37 -8.26 0.07
C ASP A 123 -1.09 -7.98 0.46
N TYR A 124 -2.01 -8.76 -0.08
CA TYR A 124 -3.45 -8.62 0.16
C TYR A 124 -3.81 -8.70 1.66
N ARG A 125 -2.99 -9.36 2.48
CA ARG A 125 -3.23 -9.50 3.93
C ARG A 125 -3.15 -8.16 4.67
N GLN A 126 -2.48 -7.18 4.10
CA GLN A 126 -2.36 -5.84 4.66
C GLN A 126 -3.43 -4.87 4.14
N ILE A 127 -4.34 -5.35 3.29
CA ILE A 127 -5.40 -4.54 2.70
C ILE A 127 -6.65 -4.57 3.58
N ILE A 128 -7.20 -3.40 3.83
CA ILE A 128 -8.53 -3.21 4.43
C ILE A 128 -9.38 -2.49 3.39
N ARG A 129 -10.45 -3.13 2.92
CA ARG A 129 -11.39 -2.55 1.97
C ARG A 129 -12.65 -2.13 2.69
N LEU A 130 -13.02 -0.86 2.53
CA LEU A 130 -14.32 -0.32 2.92
C LEU A 130 -15.26 -0.38 1.72
N TYR A 131 -16.50 -0.85 1.91
CA TYR A 131 -17.48 -0.93 0.84
C TYR A 131 -18.91 -0.71 1.40
N TRP A 132 -19.81 -0.34 0.51
CA TRP A 132 -21.23 -0.20 0.85
C TRP A 132 -21.96 -1.52 0.60
N ASN A 133 -22.74 -1.99 1.57
CA ASN A 133 -23.64 -3.11 1.36
C ASN A 133 -24.95 -2.64 0.69
N GLU A 134 -25.86 -3.60 0.41
CA GLU A 134 -27.16 -3.30 -0.21
C GLU A 134 -28.02 -2.37 0.63
N GLU A 135 -27.86 -2.37 1.95
CA GLU A 135 -28.55 -1.47 2.88
C GLU A 135 -27.88 -0.08 2.99
N LYS A 136 -26.91 0.24 2.15
CA LYS A 136 -26.11 1.48 2.18
C LYS A 136 -25.39 1.71 3.51
N LYS A 137 -24.99 0.63 4.18
CA LYS A 137 -24.12 0.69 5.37
C LYS A 137 -22.69 0.38 4.97
N VAL A 138 -21.75 1.12 5.55
CA VAL A 138 -20.30 0.84 5.36
C VAL A 138 -19.97 -0.49 6.03
N GLN A 139 -19.34 -1.35 5.27
CA GLN A 139 -18.79 -2.64 5.70
C GLN A 139 -17.29 -2.67 5.51
N VAL A 140 -16.64 -3.57 6.22
CA VAL A 140 -15.18 -3.72 6.21
C VAL A 140 -14.82 -5.15 5.81
N SER A 141 -13.88 -5.28 4.90
CA SER A 141 -13.25 -6.55 4.56
C SER A 141 -11.74 -6.42 4.78
N CYS A 142 -11.17 -7.31 5.59
CA CYS A 142 -9.77 -7.23 6.00
C CYS A 142 -9.02 -8.48 5.54
N GLY A 143 -7.98 -8.30 4.74
CA GLY A 143 -7.20 -9.39 4.15
C GLY A 143 -6.52 -10.30 5.18
N THR A 144 -6.19 -9.79 6.38
CA THR A 144 -5.60 -10.61 7.46
C THR A 144 -6.56 -11.68 7.98
N THR A 145 -7.87 -11.50 7.79
CA THR A 145 -8.89 -12.48 8.23
C THR A 145 -9.14 -13.59 7.21
N PHE A 146 -8.50 -13.52 6.03
CA PHE A 146 -8.69 -14.51 4.99
C PHE A 146 -7.79 -15.71 5.24
N HIS A 147 -8.38 -16.87 5.25
CA HIS A 147 -7.66 -18.13 5.41
C HIS A 147 -7.73 -18.92 4.11
N PHE A 148 -6.57 -19.15 3.52
CA PHE A 148 -6.37 -20.01 2.37
C PHE A 148 -5.36 -21.11 2.72
N ASN A 149 -5.37 -22.19 1.96
CA ASN A 149 -4.29 -23.17 2.10
C ASN A 149 -2.97 -22.56 1.59
N ARG A 150 -1.84 -23.12 2.03
CA ARG A 150 -0.49 -22.59 1.77
C ARG A 150 -0.19 -22.40 0.28
N GLU A 151 -0.69 -23.29 -0.57
CA GLU A 151 -0.46 -23.23 -2.01
C GLU A 151 -1.23 -22.06 -2.65
N ILE A 152 -2.50 -21.91 -2.30
CA ILE A 152 -3.35 -20.80 -2.76
C ILE A 152 -2.78 -19.47 -2.24
N GLU A 153 -2.42 -19.40 -0.97
CA GLU A 153 -1.86 -18.18 -0.37
C GLU A 153 -0.59 -17.73 -1.09
N LYS A 154 0.36 -18.65 -1.34
CA LYS A 154 1.58 -18.34 -2.09
C LYS A 154 1.25 -17.82 -3.50
N HIS A 155 0.33 -18.45 -4.20
CA HIS A 155 -0.10 -18.02 -5.53
C HIS A 155 -0.71 -16.62 -5.49
N LEU A 156 -1.62 -16.35 -4.56
CA LEU A 156 -2.27 -15.05 -4.43
C LEU A 156 -1.28 -13.93 -4.12
N ILE A 157 -0.32 -14.14 -3.23
CA ILE A 157 0.71 -13.14 -2.93
C ILE A 157 1.55 -12.83 -4.18
N MET A 158 1.94 -13.86 -4.95
CA MET A 158 2.74 -13.65 -6.15
C MET A 158 2.01 -12.87 -7.25
N HIS A 159 0.71 -13.10 -7.42
CA HIS A 159 -0.11 -12.46 -8.45
C HIS A 159 -0.86 -11.23 -7.98
N PHE A 160 -0.82 -10.90 -6.70
CA PHE A 160 -1.55 -9.77 -6.15
C PHE A 160 -1.22 -8.42 -6.84
N PRO A 161 0.03 -8.13 -7.22
CA PRO A 161 0.35 -6.90 -7.96
C PRO A 161 -0.46 -6.70 -9.23
N GLU A 162 -0.85 -7.79 -9.91
CA GLU A 162 -1.59 -7.78 -11.18
C GLU A 162 -3.10 -7.62 -10.97
N VAL A 163 -3.59 -7.92 -9.77
CA VAL A 163 -5.03 -7.87 -9.44
C VAL A 163 -5.44 -6.68 -8.57
N LYS A 164 -4.50 -5.82 -8.21
CA LYS A 164 -4.76 -4.66 -7.32
C LYS A 164 -5.88 -3.75 -7.81
N GLU A 165 -5.97 -3.54 -9.12
CA GLU A 165 -6.98 -2.68 -9.74
C GLU A 165 -8.40 -3.17 -9.46
N ALA A 166 -8.58 -4.48 -9.36
CA ALA A 166 -9.86 -5.07 -9.00
C ALA A 166 -10.44 -4.55 -7.68
N LEU A 167 -9.58 -4.16 -6.73
CA LEU A 167 -10.02 -3.65 -5.43
C LEU A 167 -10.84 -2.36 -5.53
N TYR A 168 -10.67 -1.61 -6.61
CA TYR A 168 -11.40 -0.37 -6.89
C TYR A 168 -12.58 -0.57 -7.85
N SER A 169 -12.71 -1.75 -8.44
CA SER A 169 -13.76 -2.03 -9.41
C SER A 169 -15.12 -2.32 -8.73
N ARG A 170 -16.20 -2.17 -9.53
CA ARG A 170 -17.54 -2.61 -9.17
C ARG A 170 -17.75 -4.09 -9.43
N CYS A 171 -17.12 -4.62 -10.47
CA CYS A 171 -17.04 -6.04 -10.72
C CYS A 171 -15.76 -6.37 -11.50
N THR A 172 -15.36 -7.62 -11.47
CA THR A 172 -14.15 -8.09 -12.15
C THR A 172 -14.51 -9.22 -13.11
N ILE A 173 -13.97 -9.15 -14.32
CA ILE A 173 -14.00 -10.23 -15.28
C ILE A 173 -12.62 -10.88 -15.28
N LEU A 174 -12.57 -12.18 -14.97
CA LEU A 174 -11.35 -12.96 -15.04
C LEU A 174 -11.36 -13.79 -16.33
N VAL A 175 -10.29 -13.65 -17.11
CA VAL A 175 -10.10 -14.42 -18.34
C VAL A 175 -8.84 -15.28 -18.26
N GLU A 176 -8.81 -16.36 -19.04
CA GLU A 176 -7.73 -17.32 -18.95
C GLU A 176 -6.43 -16.80 -19.59
N GLY A 177 -6.54 -16.10 -20.72
CA GLY A 177 -5.38 -15.76 -21.52
C GLY A 177 -5.46 -14.43 -22.25
N GLU A 178 -4.44 -14.20 -23.07
CA GLU A 178 -4.24 -12.94 -23.81
C GLU A 178 -5.32 -12.74 -24.89
N THR A 179 -5.87 -13.81 -25.45
CA THR A 179 -6.88 -13.73 -26.51
C THR A 179 -8.16 -13.08 -26.00
N GLU A 180 -8.68 -13.58 -24.90
CA GLU A 180 -9.88 -13.03 -24.25
C GLU A 180 -9.59 -11.64 -23.69
N TYR A 181 -8.42 -11.48 -23.05
CA TYR A 181 -8.01 -10.18 -22.49
C TYR A 181 -7.96 -9.10 -23.56
N GLY A 182 -7.42 -9.40 -24.74
CA GLY A 182 -7.37 -8.48 -25.86
C GLY A 182 -8.69 -8.27 -26.58
N SER A 183 -9.55 -9.30 -26.69
CA SER A 183 -10.78 -9.26 -27.48
C SER A 183 -11.98 -8.70 -26.72
N PHE A 184 -12.11 -8.94 -25.43
CA PHE A 184 -13.27 -8.52 -24.62
C PHE A 184 -13.56 -7.02 -24.65
N PRO A 185 -12.56 -6.11 -24.57
CA PRO A 185 -12.79 -4.69 -24.71
C PRO A 185 -13.39 -4.30 -26.08
N TYR A 186 -12.97 -5.03 -27.13
CA TYR A 186 -13.51 -4.83 -28.49
C TYR A 186 -14.97 -5.27 -28.59
N PHE A 187 -15.30 -6.44 -28.05
CA PHE A 187 -16.69 -6.92 -28.03
C PHE A 187 -17.58 -5.99 -27.21
N ALA A 188 -17.11 -5.59 -26.02
CA ALA A 188 -17.81 -4.65 -25.18
C ALA A 188 -18.12 -3.33 -25.93
N LYS A 189 -17.11 -2.78 -26.60
CA LYS A 189 -17.28 -1.55 -27.41
C LYS A 189 -18.31 -1.74 -28.53
N THR A 190 -18.32 -2.89 -29.21
CA THR A 190 -19.30 -3.20 -30.27
C THR A 190 -20.73 -3.27 -29.72
N LEU A 191 -20.88 -3.73 -28.47
CA LEU A 191 -22.15 -3.79 -27.75
C LEU A 191 -22.54 -2.46 -27.07
N GLY A 192 -21.72 -1.42 -27.23
CA GLY A 192 -21.95 -0.12 -26.57
C GLY A 192 -21.63 -0.12 -25.07
N ILE A 193 -20.87 -1.11 -24.59
CA ILE A 193 -20.46 -1.23 -23.19
C ILE A 193 -19.05 -0.65 -23.04
N ASN A 194 -18.89 0.33 -22.14
CA ASN A 194 -17.59 0.87 -21.75
C ASN A 194 -17.22 0.33 -20.36
N PHE A 195 -16.14 -0.45 -20.26
CA PHE A 195 -15.70 -1.06 -19.01
C PHE A 195 -15.36 -0.02 -17.95
N ASP A 196 -14.65 1.03 -18.32
CA ASP A 196 -14.26 2.10 -17.39
C ASP A 196 -15.49 2.82 -16.82
N TYR A 197 -16.46 3.14 -17.71
CA TYR A 197 -17.71 3.82 -17.30
C TYR A 197 -18.51 3.00 -16.29
N TYR A 198 -18.55 1.67 -16.46
CA TYR A 198 -19.25 0.78 -15.55
C TYR A 198 -18.39 0.31 -14.36
N GLY A 199 -17.11 0.67 -14.32
CA GLY A 199 -16.19 0.25 -13.28
C GLY A 199 -15.89 -1.26 -13.32
N ILE A 200 -15.78 -1.81 -14.53
CA ILE A 200 -15.48 -3.23 -14.77
C ILE A 200 -13.96 -3.38 -14.94
N CYS A 201 -13.34 -4.17 -14.10
CA CYS A 201 -11.93 -4.52 -14.22
C CYS A 201 -11.78 -5.85 -14.95
N LEU A 202 -10.97 -5.88 -16.02
CA LEU A 202 -10.64 -7.08 -16.77
C LEU A 202 -9.25 -7.55 -16.37
N ILE A 203 -9.13 -8.80 -15.93
CA ILE A 203 -7.86 -9.38 -15.47
C ILE A 203 -7.55 -10.65 -16.24
N ASN A 204 -6.34 -10.72 -16.79
CA ASN A 204 -5.77 -11.94 -17.32
C ASN A 204 -5.23 -12.80 -16.18
N ALA A 205 -5.86 -13.93 -15.91
CA ALA A 205 -5.46 -14.85 -14.84
C ALA A 205 -4.26 -15.73 -15.21
N ARG A 206 -3.84 -15.71 -16.48
CA ARG A 206 -2.72 -16.50 -17.02
C ARG A 206 -2.85 -18.00 -16.79
N GLY A 207 -4.07 -18.51 -16.94
CA GLY A 207 -4.41 -19.92 -16.88
C GLY A 207 -5.65 -20.23 -16.05
N GLU A 208 -6.36 -21.26 -16.44
CA GLU A 208 -7.63 -21.70 -15.84
C GLU A 208 -7.54 -21.89 -14.32
N SER A 209 -6.48 -22.57 -13.86
CA SER A 209 -6.29 -22.86 -12.43
C SER A 209 -6.10 -21.61 -11.57
N SER A 210 -5.67 -20.51 -12.16
CA SER A 210 -5.48 -19.20 -11.50
C SER A 210 -6.81 -18.45 -11.32
N ILE A 211 -7.74 -18.59 -12.27
CA ILE A 211 -9.07 -17.96 -12.23
C ILE A 211 -9.77 -18.26 -10.89
N THR A 212 -9.84 -19.54 -10.53
CA THR A 212 -10.51 -19.97 -9.29
C THR A 212 -9.85 -19.35 -8.05
N LYS A 213 -8.51 -19.33 -7.98
CA LYS A 213 -7.75 -18.79 -6.84
C LYS A 213 -7.95 -17.28 -6.72
N ILE A 214 -7.82 -16.55 -7.82
CA ILE A 214 -8.00 -15.08 -7.87
C ILE A 214 -9.46 -14.72 -7.55
N SER A 215 -10.43 -15.43 -8.13
CA SER A 215 -11.86 -15.24 -7.84
C SER A 215 -12.18 -15.40 -6.35
N GLN A 216 -11.60 -16.41 -5.70
CA GLN A 216 -11.78 -16.58 -4.26
C GLN A 216 -11.30 -15.37 -3.46
N LEU A 217 -10.14 -14.79 -3.82
CA LEU A 217 -9.62 -13.58 -3.15
C LEU A 217 -10.53 -12.37 -3.37
N ILE A 218 -10.88 -12.11 -4.63
CA ILE A 218 -11.69 -10.94 -5.01
C ILE A 218 -13.08 -10.99 -4.34
N ARG A 219 -13.71 -12.16 -4.30
CA ARG A 219 -14.99 -12.35 -3.60
C ARG A 219 -14.90 -12.18 -2.10
N ARG A 220 -13.77 -12.53 -1.47
CA ARG A 220 -13.53 -12.23 -0.04
C ARG A 220 -13.47 -10.73 0.22
N PHE A 221 -13.04 -9.94 -0.74
CA PHE A 221 -13.14 -8.48 -0.69
C PHE A 221 -14.52 -7.95 -1.10
N HIS A 222 -15.54 -8.81 -1.26
CA HIS A 222 -16.90 -8.44 -1.66
C HIS A 222 -16.95 -7.70 -3.00
N ILE A 223 -16.21 -8.19 -3.98
CA ILE A 223 -16.25 -7.72 -5.37
C ILE A 223 -16.81 -8.85 -6.22
N PRO A 224 -17.90 -8.61 -6.98
CA PRO A 224 -18.47 -9.59 -7.91
C PRO A 224 -17.44 -10.00 -8.98
N THR A 225 -17.40 -11.30 -9.28
CA THR A 225 -16.54 -11.88 -10.33
C THR A 225 -17.32 -12.90 -11.12
#